data_3b9d9e9eb59a07ab354422cede98a257
#
_entry.id   3b9d9e9eb59a07ab354422cede98a257
#
_cell.length_a   1.000
_cell.length_b   1.000
_cell.length_c   1.000
_cell.angle_alpha   90.00
_cell.angle_beta   90.00
_cell.angle_gamma   90.00
#
_symmetry.space_group_name_H-M   'P 1'
#
loop_
_entity.id
_entity.type
_entity.pdbx_description
1 polymer ?
#
loop_
_entity_poly.entity_id
_entity_poly.type
_entity_poly.pdbx_seq_one_letter_code
_entity_poly.pdbx_strand_id
1 'polypeptide(L)'
;MRKLIKTLAKMAVAFVLPATPLSATYAATPGVKPWANGRLKVSDNHRYLQFENGQPFFLLSDTGWLLPERLDRSEAQYYLQKCRAAGFNTVLVQVMDGTPAYNIYGQPSLPAGWDMAKADPDGVYSYWDHMDYIIKLAERNGIYIGMVTIWGSQVKAGNINARQAKAYGSFLANRYKNTPNIIWVMGGDIQGDIHPEVWESLATTIKSIDHHHLMTYHPRGRYTSAKWWSKAGWIDFHAFQSGHRKYGQRMGNKDYPIADNTEEDNW
;
A
#
# COMPACT_ATOMS: atom_id res chain seq x y z
N MET A 1 43.45 -70.27 -29.70
CA MET A 1 43.16 -69.71 -28.37
C MET A 1 42.46 -68.38 -28.60
N ARG A 2 41.10 -68.38 -28.55
CA ARG A 2 40.29 -67.18 -28.73
C ARG A 2 39.84 -66.70 -27.33
N LYS A 3 40.28 -65.53 -26.93
CA LYS A 3 39.77 -64.86 -25.68
C LYS A 3 38.42 -64.22 -25.90
N LEU A 4 37.45 -64.68 -25.15
CA LEU A 4 36.10 -64.08 -25.09
C LEU A 4 36.20 -62.83 -24.18
N ILE A 5 35.94 -61.67 -24.74
CA ILE A 5 35.77 -60.44 -23.96
C ILE A 5 34.27 -60.30 -23.69
N LYS A 6 33.86 -60.46 -22.44
CA LYS A 6 32.50 -60.17 -21.98
C LYS A 6 32.37 -58.67 -21.70
N THR A 7 31.63 -57.96 -22.53
CA THR A 7 31.23 -56.58 -22.33
C THR A 7 30.00 -56.53 -21.40
N LEU A 8 30.18 -56.05 -20.19
CA LEU A 8 29.08 -55.74 -19.29
C LEU A 8 28.52 -54.37 -19.66
N ALA A 9 27.33 -54.33 -20.25
CA ALA A 9 26.56 -53.12 -20.44
C ALA A 9 25.96 -52.70 -19.11
N LYS A 10 26.41 -51.58 -18.53
CA LYS A 10 25.77 -50.94 -17.40
C LYS A 10 24.58 -50.14 -17.93
N MET A 11 23.37 -50.65 -17.72
CA MET A 11 22.13 -49.86 -17.89
C MET A 11 22.03 -48.84 -16.72
N ALA A 12 22.28 -47.58 -17.02
CA ALA A 12 21.94 -46.51 -16.13
C ALA A 12 20.42 -46.20 -16.31
N VAL A 13 19.63 -46.57 -15.35
CA VAL A 13 18.24 -46.14 -15.28
C VAL A 13 18.22 -44.71 -14.75
N ALA A 14 18.06 -43.76 -15.66
CA ALA A 14 17.81 -42.37 -15.27
C ALA A 14 16.36 -42.26 -14.79
N PHE A 15 16.15 -42.08 -13.47
CA PHE A 15 14.90 -41.65 -12.91
C PHE A 15 14.68 -40.18 -13.28
N VAL A 16 13.91 -39.93 -14.33
CA VAL A 16 13.37 -38.60 -14.59
C VAL A 16 12.16 -38.43 -13.65
N LEU A 17 12.41 -37.76 -12.53
CA LEU A 17 11.30 -37.25 -11.73
C LEU A 17 10.61 -36.16 -12.56
N PRO A 18 9.29 -36.22 -12.78
CA PRO A 18 8.59 -35.13 -13.40
C PRO A 18 8.72 -33.92 -12.46
N ALA A 19 9.43 -32.90 -12.90
CA ALA A 19 9.36 -31.59 -12.27
C ALA A 19 7.95 -31.06 -12.50
N THR A 20 7.05 -31.33 -11.59
CA THR A 20 5.76 -30.63 -11.55
C THR A 20 6.13 -29.16 -11.27
N PRO A 21 5.78 -28.23 -12.18
CA PRO A 21 5.96 -26.83 -11.86
C PRO A 21 5.06 -26.56 -10.64
N LEU A 22 5.69 -26.15 -9.53
CA LEU A 22 4.98 -25.58 -8.40
C LEU A 22 4.47 -24.19 -8.85
N SER A 23 3.54 -24.20 -9.79
CA SER A 23 2.70 -23.05 -10.07
C SER A 23 1.73 -22.95 -8.91
N ALA A 24 2.21 -22.42 -7.78
CA ALA A 24 1.31 -21.86 -6.80
C ALA A 24 0.59 -20.71 -7.50
N THR A 25 -0.46 -21.04 -8.23
CA THR A 25 -1.44 -20.05 -8.67
C THR A 25 -2.10 -19.51 -7.41
N TYR A 26 -1.55 -18.43 -6.86
CA TYR A 26 -2.26 -17.53 -5.96
C TYR A 26 -3.33 -16.74 -6.73
N ALA A 27 -4.00 -17.40 -7.67
CA ALA A 27 -5.23 -16.90 -8.23
C ALA A 27 -6.26 -16.99 -7.11
N ALA A 28 -6.55 -15.86 -6.47
CA ALA A 28 -7.67 -15.78 -5.56
C ALA A 28 -8.89 -16.37 -6.27
N THR A 29 -9.51 -17.38 -5.66
CA THR A 29 -10.68 -18.07 -6.19
C THR A 29 -11.70 -17.00 -6.61
N PRO A 30 -12.19 -17.02 -7.87
CA PRO A 30 -13.17 -16.04 -8.31
C PRO A 30 -14.39 -16.08 -7.37
N GLY A 31 -14.72 -14.94 -6.77
CA GLY A 31 -15.87 -14.79 -5.87
C GLY A 31 -15.57 -14.83 -4.38
N VAL A 32 -14.40 -15.30 -3.92
CA VAL A 32 -14.03 -15.24 -2.50
C VAL A 32 -13.31 -13.92 -2.22
N LYS A 33 -13.89 -13.11 -1.34
CA LYS A 33 -13.28 -11.87 -0.89
C LYS A 33 -12.15 -12.18 0.10
N PRO A 34 -10.97 -11.53 -0.01
CA PRO A 34 -9.82 -11.85 0.87
C PRO A 34 -10.17 -11.77 2.36
N TRP A 35 -10.97 -10.79 2.76
CA TRP A 35 -11.42 -10.60 4.15
C TRP A 35 -12.38 -11.66 4.68
N ALA A 36 -12.86 -12.60 3.84
CA ALA A 36 -13.53 -13.81 4.33
C ALA A 36 -12.57 -14.72 5.13
N ASN A 37 -11.26 -14.53 4.99
CA ASN A 37 -10.23 -15.19 5.79
C ASN A 37 -9.92 -14.50 7.12
N GLY A 38 -10.72 -13.51 7.49
CA GLY A 38 -10.49 -12.63 8.62
C GLY A 38 -9.71 -11.36 8.24
N ARG A 39 -9.31 -10.60 9.22
CA ARG A 39 -8.55 -9.36 9.05
C ARG A 39 -7.09 -9.66 8.72
N LEU A 40 -6.43 -8.69 8.08
CA LEU A 40 -4.98 -8.74 7.91
C LEU A 40 -4.30 -8.45 9.25
N LYS A 41 -3.27 -9.21 9.55
CA LYS A 41 -2.36 -9.00 10.68
C LYS A 41 -0.91 -9.26 10.28
N VAL A 42 0.02 -8.79 11.08
CA VAL A 42 1.41 -9.22 11.01
C VAL A 42 1.49 -10.65 11.56
N SER A 43 2.29 -11.51 10.93
CA SER A 43 2.52 -12.87 11.41
C SER A 43 3.20 -12.89 12.77
N ASP A 44 3.01 -13.97 13.54
CA ASP A 44 3.55 -14.06 14.90
C ASP A 44 5.09 -14.01 14.97
N ASN A 45 5.76 -14.37 13.87
CA ASN A 45 7.21 -14.25 13.72
C ASN A 45 7.67 -12.90 13.13
N HIS A 46 6.77 -11.95 12.92
CA HIS A 46 6.99 -10.59 12.39
C HIS A 46 7.67 -10.52 11.01
N ARG A 47 7.50 -11.54 10.15
CA ARG A 47 8.19 -11.61 8.86
C ARG A 47 7.32 -11.40 7.64
N TYR A 48 6.00 -11.53 7.76
CA TYR A 48 5.06 -11.39 6.65
C TYR A 48 3.67 -10.99 7.16
N LEU A 49 2.81 -10.63 6.23
CA LEU A 49 1.40 -10.38 6.52
C LEU A 49 0.59 -11.67 6.32
N GLN A 50 -0.42 -11.85 7.14
CA GLN A 50 -1.34 -12.99 7.07
C GLN A 50 -2.75 -12.56 7.46
N PHE A 51 -3.72 -13.39 7.13
CA PHE A 51 -5.07 -13.26 7.64
C PHE A 51 -5.18 -13.86 9.06
N GLU A 52 -6.27 -13.53 9.76
CA GLU A 52 -6.55 -14.09 11.09
C GLU A 52 -6.60 -15.62 11.10
N ASN A 53 -7.05 -16.26 10.02
CA ASN A 53 -7.05 -17.71 9.87
C ASN A 53 -5.66 -18.33 9.61
N GLY A 54 -4.60 -17.52 9.60
CA GLY A 54 -3.21 -17.94 9.39
C GLY A 54 -2.77 -18.05 7.92
N GLN A 55 -3.66 -17.82 6.96
CA GLN A 55 -3.29 -17.85 5.54
C GLN A 55 -2.38 -16.68 5.20
N PRO A 56 -1.20 -16.90 4.58
CA PRO A 56 -0.30 -15.82 4.19
C PRO A 56 -0.93 -14.83 3.21
N PHE A 57 -0.58 -13.56 3.35
CA PHE A 57 -0.96 -12.51 2.43
C PHE A 57 0.29 -11.90 1.79
N PHE A 58 0.43 -12.08 0.48
CA PHE A 58 1.45 -11.39 -0.29
C PHE A 58 0.85 -10.12 -0.86
N LEU A 59 1.30 -8.97 -0.36
CA LEU A 59 0.84 -7.66 -0.80
C LEU A 59 1.41 -7.37 -2.20
N LEU A 60 0.59 -7.54 -3.24
CA LEU A 60 0.91 -7.19 -4.61
C LEU A 60 0.05 -6.01 -5.04
N SER A 61 0.67 -4.83 -5.09
CA SER A 61 -0.03 -3.57 -5.30
C SER A 61 0.30 -2.93 -6.64
N ASP A 62 -0.73 -2.36 -7.27
CA ASP A 62 -0.56 -1.29 -8.26
C ASP A 62 -0.63 0.08 -7.59
N THR A 63 -0.21 1.12 -8.29
CA THR A 63 -0.20 2.51 -7.82
C THR A 63 -1.21 3.34 -8.60
N GLY A 64 -2.43 3.40 -8.11
CA GLY A 64 -3.51 4.26 -8.62
C GLY A 64 -3.53 5.62 -7.92
N TRP A 65 -2.37 6.32 -7.88
CA TRP A 65 -2.16 7.49 -7.04
C TRP A 65 -3.31 8.50 -7.07
N LEU A 66 -3.70 8.98 -8.23
CA LEU A 66 -4.69 10.03 -8.40
C LEU A 66 -6.07 9.48 -8.82
N LEU A 67 -6.38 8.25 -8.43
CA LEU A 67 -7.60 7.57 -8.86
C LEU A 67 -8.87 8.38 -8.57
N PRO A 68 -9.08 8.95 -7.35
CA PRO A 68 -10.28 9.75 -7.08
C PRO A 68 -10.31 11.10 -7.81
N GLU A 69 -9.13 11.62 -8.17
CA GLU A 69 -9.01 12.94 -8.79
C GLU A 69 -9.12 12.89 -10.31
N ARG A 70 -8.79 11.76 -10.92
CA ARG A 70 -8.62 11.63 -12.37
C ARG A 70 -9.60 10.70 -13.05
N LEU A 71 -10.17 9.73 -12.33
CA LEU A 71 -11.05 8.74 -12.94
C LEU A 71 -12.50 8.96 -12.51
N ASP A 72 -13.40 8.91 -13.47
CA ASP A 72 -14.82 8.85 -13.19
C ASP A 72 -15.23 7.45 -12.69
N ARG A 73 -16.52 7.26 -12.41
CA ARG A 73 -17.03 6.00 -11.87
C ARG A 73 -16.83 4.81 -12.82
N SER A 74 -16.95 5.02 -14.11
CA SER A 74 -16.81 3.96 -15.13
C SER A 74 -15.34 3.64 -15.38
N GLU A 75 -14.49 4.62 -15.41
CA GLU A 75 -13.05 4.48 -15.58
C GLU A 75 -12.43 3.80 -14.35
N ALA A 76 -12.83 4.20 -13.14
CA ALA A 76 -12.43 3.55 -11.90
C ALA A 76 -12.84 2.06 -11.86
N GLN A 77 -14.05 1.75 -12.34
CA GLN A 77 -14.50 0.37 -12.46
C GLN A 77 -13.62 -0.43 -13.44
N TYR A 78 -13.35 0.11 -14.60
CA TYR A 78 -12.49 -0.53 -15.59
C TYR A 78 -11.08 -0.77 -15.04
N TYR A 79 -10.48 0.24 -14.42
CA TYR A 79 -9.15 0.16 -13.82
C TYR A 79 -9.06 -0.95 -12.77
N LEU A 80 -9.96 -0.96 -11.77
CA LEU A 80 -9.94 -1.95 -10.70
C LEU A 80 -10.21 -3.37 -11.21
N GLN A 81 -11.07 -3.53 -12.22
CA GLN A 81 -11.26 -4.83 -12.88
C GLN A 81 -9.97 -5.31 -13.58
N LYS A 82 -9.22 -4.40 -14.22
CA LYS A 82 -7.93 -4.74 -14.85
C LYS A 82 -6.87 -5.08 -13.81
N CYS A 83 -6.78 -4.34 -12.71
CA CYS A 83 -5.90 -4.68 -11.59
C CYS A 83 -6.21 -6.09 -11.07
N ARG A 84 -7.49 -6.40 -10.85
CA ARG A 84 -7.91 -7.74 -10.41
C ARG A 84 -7.53 -8.82 -11.41
N ALA A 85 -7.80 -8.59 -12.68
CA ALA A 85 -7.48 -9.55 -13.75
C ALA A 85 -5.97 -9.78 -13.89
N ALA A 86 -5.15 -8.78 -13.61
CA ALA A 86 -3.70 -8.87 -13.59
C ALA A 86 -3.12 -9.51 -12.31
N GLY A 87 -3.96 -9.84 -11.33
CA GLY A 87 -3.56 -10.51 -10.09
C GLY A 87 -3.22 -9.58 -8.94
N PHE A 88 -3.35 -8.26 -9.11
CA PHE A 88 -3.18 -7.33 -8.00
C PHE A 88 -4.26 -7.54 -6.94
N ASN A 89 -3.86 -7.49 -5.68
CA ASN A 89 -4.75 -7.60 -4.54
C ASN A 89 -4.82 -6.33 -3.70
N THR A 90 -4.02 -5.33 -4.05
CA THR A 90 -3.98 -4.02 -3.40
C THR A 90 -3.79 -2.95 -4.48
N VAL A 91 -4.31 -1.75 -4.21
CA VAL A 91 -4.02 -0.53 -4.98
C VAL A 91 -3.70 0.59 -4.00
N LEU A 92 -2.54 1.22 -4.16
CA LEU A 92 -2.19 2.43 -3.40
C LEU A 92 -2.87 3.65 -4.02
N VAL A 93 -3.56 4.42 -3.19
CA VAL A 93 -4.33 5.60 -3.61
C VAL A 93 -3.97 6.77 -2.72
N GLN A 94 -3.62 7.90 -3.31
CA GLN A 94 -3.52 9.16 -2.59
C GLN A 94 -4.93 9.66 -2.27
N VAL A 95 -5.19 9.84 -0.97
CA VAL A 95 -6.49 10.39 -0.54
C VAL A 95 -6.52 11.89 -0.76
N MET A 96 -5.38 12.58 -0.55
CA MET A 96 -5.22 13.99 -0.86
C MET A 96 -3.82 14.25 -1.44
N ASP A 97 -3.74 14.59 -2.71
CA ASP A 97 -2.54 15.11 -3.35
C ASP A 97 -2.40 16.63 -3.16
N GLY A 98 -3.50 17.34 -2.98
CA GLY A 98 -3.61 18.77 -2.69
C GLY A 98 -4.36 19.07 -1.41
N THR A 99 -4.31 20.33 -0.97
CA THR A 99 -5.02 20.83 0.24
C THR A 99 -5.84 22.10 -0.09
N PRO A 100 -7.03 21.94 -0.71
CA PRO A 100 -7.74 20.69 -1.00
C PRO A 100 -7.27 20.00 -2.28
N ALA A 101 -7.48 18.68 -2.36
CA ALA A 101 -7.57 17.94 -3.61
C ALA A 101 -9.00 18.07 -4.17
N TYR A 102 -9.17 17.86 -5.46
CA TYR A 102 -10.49 17.90 -6.12
C TYR A 102 -10.73 16.57 -6.83
N ASN A 103 -11.90 15.98 -6.67
CA ASN A 103 -12.27 14.81 -7.45
C ASN A 103 -12.52 15.18 -8.92
N ILE A 104 -12.68 14.17 -9.78
CA ILE A 104 -12.95 14.39 -11.22
C ILE A 104 -14.21 15.23 -11.49
N TYR A 105 -15.12 15.33 -10.53
CA TYR A 105 -16.34 16.12 -10.61
C TYR A 105 -16.19 17.54 -10.05
N GLY A 106 -14.96 17.94 -9.67
CA GLY A 106 -14.64 19.27 -9.17
C GLY A 106 -15.01 19.51 -7.70
N GLN A 107 -15.31 18.45 -6.94
CA GLN A 107 -15.64 18.60 -5.52
C GLN A 107 -14.37 18.55 -4.66
N PRO A 108 -14.20 19.47 -3.71
CA PRO A 108 -13.01 19.54 -2.86
C PRO A 108 -13.02 18.46 -1.76
N SER A 109 -11.84 17.96 -1.42
CA SER A 109 -11.63 17.03 -0.31
C SER A 109 -11.74 17.68 1.06
N LEU A 110 -11.50 18.99 1.13
CA LEU A 110 -11.47 19.76 2.36
C LEU A 110 -12.39 20.98 2.26
N PRO A 111 -13.22 21.21 3.27
CA PRO A 111 -13.95 22.46 3.39
C PRO A 111 -12.98 23.59 3.79
N ALA A 112 -13.44 24.84 3.60
CA ALA A 112 -12.69 26.01 4.06
C ALA A 112 -12.38 25.89 5.57
N GLY A 113 -11.14 26.18 5.93
CA GLY A 113 -10.69 26.16 7.32
C GLY A 113 -10.51 24.79 7.97
N TRP A 114 -10.54 23.70 7.17
CA TRP A 114 -10.39 22.33 7.68
C TRP A 114 -11.48 21.88 8.66
N ASP A 115 -12.68 22.41 8.53
CA ASP A 115 -13.84 21.97 9.32
C ASP A 115 -14.38 20.63 8.76
N MET A 116 -13.78 19.53 9.19
CA MET A 116 -14.08 18.19 8.67
C MET A 116 -15.53 17.76 8.88
N ALA A 117 -16.29 18.43 9.76
CA ALA A 117 -17.73 18.19 9.88
C ALA A 117 -18.54 18.65 8.64
N LYS A 118 -17.94 19.48 7.81
CA LYS A 118 -18.52 19.99 6.54
C LYS A 118 -17.88 19.38 5.30
N ALA A 119 -17.04 18.36 5.45
CA ALA A 119 -16.31 17.75 4.33
C ALA A 119 -17.25 16.98 3.39
N ASP A 120 -18.40 16.54 3.87
CA ASP A 120 -19.36 15.72 3.14
C ASP A 120 -20.76 16.37 3.24
N PRO A 121 -21.05 17.39 2.40
CA PRO A 121 -22.30 18.12 2.46
C PRO A 121 -23.45 17.30 1.86
N ASP A 122 -24.60 17.36 2.52
CA ASP A 122 -25.82 16.68 2.06
C ASP A 122 -26.25 17.11 0.66
N GLY A 123 -26.75 16.16 -0.12
CA GLY A 123 -27.36 16.41 -1.44
C GLY A 123 -26.36 16.71 -2.57
N VAL A 124 -25.06 16.62 -2.31
CA VAL A 124 -23.99 16.78 -3.30
C VAL A 124 -23.21 15.47 -3.39
N TYR A 125 -22.89 15.03 -4.61
CA TYR A 125 -21.93 13.93 -4.77
C TYR A 125 -20.54 14.44 -4.46
N SER A 126 -20.15 14.35 -3.20
CA SER A 126 -18.95 14.95 -2.63
C SER A 126 -17.64 14.27 -3.08
N TYR A 127 -16.50 14.81 -2.67
CA TYR A 127 -15.21 14.14 -2.78
C TYR A 127 -15.23 12.77 -2.07
N TRP A 128 -15.84 12.74 -0.88
CA TRP A 128 -15.85 11.56 -0.03
C TRP A 128 -16.86 10.51 -0.51
N ASP A 129 -17.96 10.90 -1.15
CA ASP A 129 -18.84 9.96 -1.84
C ASP A 129 -18.11 9.24 -2.98
N HIS A 130 -17.24 9.96 -3.68
CA HIS A 130 -16.44 9.36 -4.75
C HIS A 130 -15.36 8.42 -4.19
N MET A 131 -14.71 8.78 -3.10
CA MET A 131 -13.80 7.89 -2.38
C MET A 131 -14.51 6.61 -1.91
N ASP A 132 -15.67 6.75 -1.29
CA ASP A 132 -16.50 5.62 -0.84
C ASP A 132 -16.90 4.71 -1.99
N TYR A 133 -17.27 5.30 -3.13
CA TYR A 133 -17.58 4.55 -4.35
C TYR A 133 -16.39 3.71 -4.81
N ILE A 134 -15.19 4.30 -4.87
CA ILE A 134 -13.95 3.63 -5.27
C ILE A 134 -13.61 2.50 -4.30
N ILE A 135 -13.66 2.76 -3.00
CA ILE A 135 -13.37 1.78 -1.95
C ILE A 135 -14.34 0.60 -2.02
N LYS A 136 -15.64 0.86 -2.16
CA LYS A 136 -16.66 -0.18 -2.35
C LYS A 136 -16.48 -0.95 -3.65
N LEU A 137 -16.04 -0.27 -4.69
CA LEU A 137 -15.74 -0.92 -5.97
C LEU A 137 -14.52 -1.85 -5.86
N ALA A 138 -13.46 -1.41 -5.17
CA ALA A 138 -12.30 -2.23 -4.84
C ALA A 138 -12.72 -3.44 -3.97
N GLU A 139 -13.57 -3.22 -2.97
CA GLU A 139 -14.15 -4.29 -2.15
C GLU A 139 -14.86 -5.35 -3.00
N ARG A 140 -15.69 -4.94 -3.95
CA ARG A 140 -16.38 -5.88 -4.87
C ARG A 140 -15.41 -6.69 -5.73
N ASN A 141 -14.26 -6.12 -6.06
CA ASN A 141 -13.20 -6.76 -6.83
C ASN A 141 -12.20 -7.55 -5.96
N GLY A 142 -12.35 -7.60 -4.64
CA GLY A 142 -11.44 -8.29 -3.75
C GLY A 142 -10.07 -7.62 -3.64
N ILE A 143 -10.02 -6.29 -3.75
CA ILE A 143 -8.82 -5.46 -3.72
C ILE A 143 -8.81 -4.62 -2.45
N TYR A 144 -7.68 -4.61 -1.74
CA TYR A 144 -7.41 -3.66 -0.67
C TYR A 144 -7.04 -2.30 -1.23
N ILE A 145 -7.45 -1.25 -0.55
CA ILE A 145 -6.99 0.11 -0.80
C ILE A 145 -5.94 0.48 0.24
N GLY A 146 -4.71 0.68 -0.21
CA GLY A 146 -3.67 1.32 0.60
C GLY A 146 -3.88 2.83 0.55
N MET A 147 -4.53 3.37 1.58
CA MET A 147 -4.90 4.78 1.67
C MET A 147 -3.70 5.62 2.10
N VAL A 148 -3.01 6.26 1.13
CA VAL A 148 -2.00 7.28 1.43
C VAL A 148 -2.76 8.56 1.83
N THR A 149 -2.87 8.77 3.13
CA THR A 149 -3.81 9.71 3.75
C THR A 149 -3.65 11.15 3.26
N ILE A 150 -2.42 11.62 3.15
CA ILE A 150 -2.05 12.92 2.57
C ILE A 150 -0.65 12.80 1.96
N TRP A 151 -0.45 13.42 0.80
CA TRP A 151 0.85 13.33 0.16
C TRP A 151 1.91 14.16 0.88
N GLY A 152 3.11 13.61 0.99
CA GLY A 152 4.19 14.18 1.79
C GLY A 152 4.61 15.60 1.41
N SER A 153 4.44 16.01 0.15
CA SER A 153 4.72 17.38 -0.28
C SER A 153 3.81 18.40 0.43
N GLN A 154 2.57 18.04 0.77
CA GLN A 154 1.62 18.90 1.47
C GLN A 154 2.06 19.14 2.92
N VAL A 155 2.57 18.08 3.56
CA VAL A 155 3.14 18.20 4.93
C VAL A 155 4.42 19.02 4.89
N LYS A 156 5.32 18.76 3.94
CA LYS A 156 6.56 19.53 3.77
C LYS A 156 6.32 21.00 3.51
N ALA A 157 5.27 21.34 2.79
CA ALA A 157 4.90 22.72 2.50
C ALA A 157 4.23 23.44 3.71
N GLY A 158 3.95 22.72 4.80
CA GLY A 158 3.25 23.27 5.96
C GLY A 158 1.75 23.50 5.73
N ASN A 159 1.18 22.85 4.73
CA ASN A 159 -0.24 22.98 4.38
C ASN A 159 -1.17 22.28 5.38
N ILE A 160 -0.61 21.49 6.28
CA ILE A 160 -1.30 20.83 7.38
C ILE A 160 -0.44 20.89 8.65
N ASN A 161 -1.02 21.22 9.77
CA ASN A 161 -0.38 21.16 11.10
C ASN A 161 -0.95 19.99 11.94
N ALA A 162 -0.34 19.72 13.10
CA ALA A 162 -0.73 18.60 13.96
C ALA A 162 -2.20 18.65 14.42
N ARG A 163 -2.77 19.84 14.66
CA ARG A 163 -4.19 19.98 15.05
C ARG A 163 -5.13 19.61 13.89
N GLN A 164 -4.81 20.06 12.68
CA GLN A 164 -5.56 19.72 11.47
C GLN A 164 -5.42 18.22 11.16
N ALA A 165 -4.21 17.68 11.31
CA ALA A 165 -3.93 16.24 11.15
C ALA A 165 -4.77 15.39 12.11
N LYS A 166 -4.94 15.82 13.37
CA LYS A 166 -5.82 15.16 14.34
C LYS A 166 -7.28 15.17 13.90
N ALA A 167 -7.81 16.31 13.48
CA ALA A 167 -9.20 16.42 13.02
C ALA A 167 -9.43 15.55 11.76
N TYR A 168 -8.53 15.60 10.83
CA TYR A 168 -8.55 14.80 9.59
C TYR A 168 -8.43 13.30 9.87
N GLY A 169 -7.50 12.89 10.73
CA GLY A 169 -7.36 11.50 11.14
C GLY A 169 -8.60 10.94 11.83
N SER A 170 -9.23 11.75 12.68
CA SER A 170 -10.50 11.39 13.31
C SER A 170 -11.62 11.20 12.29
N PHE A 171 -11.73 12.08 11.30
CA PHE A 171 -12.67 11.96 10.20
C PHE A 171 -12.46 10.66 9.40
N LEU A 172 -11.23 10.42 8.94
CA LEU A 172 -10.90 9.22 8.17
C LEU A 172 -11.20 7.93 8.94
N ALA A 173 -10.73 7.85 10.18
CA ALA A 173 -10.89 6.64 10.99
C ALA A 173 -12.38 6.36 11.28
N ASN A 174 -13.17 7.37 11.63
CA ASN A 174 -14.61 7.18 11.85
C ASN A 174 -15.35 6.75 10.59
N ARG A 175 -14.95 7.25 9.42
CA ARG A 175 -15.55 6.88 8.14
C ARG A 175 -15.23 5.44 7.73
N TYR A 176 -13.99 5.00 7.93
CA TYR A 176 -13.49 3.76 7.32
C TYR A 176 -13.17 2.61 8.28
N LYS A 177 -13.24 2.78 9.60
CA LYS A 177 -12.91 1.72 10.59
C LYS A 177 -13.68 0.41 10.43
N ASN A 178 -14.85 0.44 9.78
CA ASN A 178 -15.67 -0.73 9.53
C ASN A 178 -15.57 -1.25 8.07
N THR A 179 -14.72 -0.66 7.26
CA THR A 179 -14.54 -1.00 5.85
C THR A 179 -13.47 -2.09 5.73
N PRO A 180 -13.76 -3.27 5.19
CA PRO A 180 -12.89 -4.45 5.38
C PRO A 180 -11.58 -4.41 4.59
N ASN A 181 -11.47 -3.55 3.58
CA ASN A 181 -10.40 -3.56 2.59
C ASN A 181 -9.50 -2.33 2.64
N ILE A 182 -9.17 -1.84 3.83
CA ILE A 182 -8.29 -0.69 4.03
C ILE A 182 -6.95 -1.12 4.62
N ILE A 183 -5.88 -0.48 4.14
CA ILE A 183 -4.56 -0.44 4.77
C ILE A 183 -4.18 1.05 4.87
N TRP A 184 -3.89 1.52 6.07
CA TRP A 184 -3.48 2.91 6.28
C TRP A 184 -2.02 3.11 5.87
N VAL A 185 -1.76 4.17 5.11
CA VAL A 185 -0.41 4.52 4.68
C VAL A 185 -0.15 5.98 5.00
N MET A 186 0.82 6.21 5.87
CA MET A 186 1.34 7.57 6.15
C MET A 186 2.44 7.90 5.14
N GLY A 187 2.88 9.14 5.11
CA GLY A 187 4.02 9.56 4.28
C GLY A 187 3.66 9.92 2.84
N GLY A 188 4.43 9.44 1.87
CA GLY A 188 4.31 9.78 0.45
C GLY A 188 5.54 10.53 -0.05
N ASP A 189 6.58 9.80 -0.47
CA ASP A 189 7.88 10.28 -1.00
C ASP A 189 8.59 11.30 -0.08
N ILE A 190 8.43 11.17 1.23
CA ILE A 190 8.97 12.12 2.21
C ILE A 190 9.73 11.39 3.33
N GLN A 191 10.70 12.09 3.89
CA GLN A 191 11.41 11.66 5.09
C GLN A 191 10.51 11.83 6.32
N GLY A 192 10.58 10.88 7.26
CA GLY A 192 9.70 10.88 8.43
C GLY A 192 10.04 11.95 9.46
N ASP A 193 11.24 12.54 9.40
CA ASP A 193 11.68 13.65 10.26
C ASP A 193 11.23 15.04 9.78
N ILE A 194 10.54 15.11 8.65
CA ILE A 194 9.92 16.35 8.20
C ILE A 194 8.52 16.46 8.80
N HIS A 195 8.35 17.41 9.71
CA HIS A 195 7.12 17.63 10.48
C HIS A 195 6.61 16.34 11.16
N PRO A 196 7.45 15.65 11.95
CA PRO A 196 7.08 14.38 12.57
C PRO A 196 5.83 14.49 13.45
N GLU A 197 5.59 15.64 14.05
CA GLU A 197 4.40 15.93 14.86
C GLU A 197 3.09 15.84 14.07
N VAL A 198 3.12 16.08 12.76
CA VAL A 198 1.94 15.94 11.88
C VAL A 198 1.65 14.47 11.67
N TRP A 199 2.68 13.67 11.34
CA TRP A 199 2.55 12.24 11.13
C TRP A 199 2.12 11.51 12.40
N GLU A 200 2.76 11.83 13.53
CA GLU A 200 2.38 11.27 14.83
C GLU A 200 0.94 11.59 15.20
N SER A 201 0.52 12.84 15.02
CA SER A 201 -0.85 13.26 15.31
C SER A 201 -1.87 12.55 14.44
N LEU A 202 -1.59 12.41 13.14
CA LEU A 202 -2.47 11.73 12.19
C LEU A 202 -2.58 10.24 12.51
N ALA A 203 -1.43 9.56 12.60
CA ALA A 203 -1.35 8.12 12.79
C ALA A 203 -1.91 7.66 14.14
N THR A 204 -1.51 8.31 15.23
CA THR A 204 -2.02 7.98 16.58
C THR A 204 -3.51 8.24 16.71
N THR A 205 -4.03 9.29 16.08
CA THR A 205 -5.47 9.56 16.06
C THR A 205 -6.23 8.47 15.31
N ILE A 206 -5.75 8.07 14.12
CA ILE A 206 -6.38 6.97 13.38
C ILE A 206 -6.36 5.69 14.23
N LYS A 207 -5.21 5.31 14.78
CA LYS A 207 -5.06 4.08 15.60
C LYS A 207 -5.89 4.12 16.88
N SER A 208 -6.14 5.27 17.45
CA SER A 208 -6.99 5.40 18.65
C SER A 208 -8.48 5.14 18.38
N ILE A 209 -8.91 5.17 17.12
CA ILE A 209 -10.29 4.98 16.68
C ILE A 209 -10.46 3.67 15.91
N ASP A 210 -9.48 3.37 15.07
CA ASP A 210 -9.41 2.17 14.24
C ASP A 210 -8.30 1.24 14.74
N HIS A 211 -8.67 0.23 15.51
CA HIS A 211 -7.74 -0.75 16.09
C HIS A 211 -7.53 -1.98 15.19
N HIS A 212 -8.08 -1.98 13.99
CA HIS A 212 -8.20 -3.19 13.20
C HIS A 212 -7.35 -3.18 11.93
N HIS A 213 -7.25 -2.03 11.25
CA HIS A 213 -6.51 -1.96 10.02
C HIS A 213 -5.02 -1.78 10.26
N LEU A 214 -4.24 -2.46 9.42
CA LEU A 214 -2.80 -2.30 9.43
C LEU A 214 -2.40 -0.90 8.96
N MET A 215 -1.30 -0.41 9.52
CA MET A 215 -0.74 0.89 9.19
C MET A 215 0.75 0.78 8.89
N THR A 216 1.17 1.48 7.84
CA THR A 216 2.57 1.62 7.44
C THR A 216 2.90 3.07 7.08
N TYR A 217 4.15 3.31 6.72
CA TYR A 217 4.64 4.61 6.26
C TYR A 217 5.36 4.45 4.92
N HIS A 218 4.96 5.23 3.91
CA HIS A 218 5.58 5.30 2.60
C HIS A 218 6.75 6.29 2.64
N PRO A 219 7.99 5.84 2.73
CA PRO A 219 9.14 6.72 2.85
C PRO A 219 9.52 7.33 1.49
N ARG A 220 10.43 8.26 1.51
CA ARG A 220 11.15 8.72 0.33
C ARG A 220 11.94 7.57 -0.31
N GLY A 221 12.13 7.64 -1.63
CA GLY A 221 12.98 6.71 -2.37
C GLY A 221 14.37 6.53 -1.74
N ARG A 222 14.82 5.27 -1.64
CA ARG A 222 16.07 4.81 -1.04
C ARG A 222 16.10 4.85 0.48
N TYR A 223 14.93 4.88 1.13
CA TYR A 223 14.81 4.81 2.58
C TYR A 223 13.80 3.74 3.01
N THR A 224 14.01 3.24 4.21
CA THR A 224 13.04 2.46 4.95
C THR A 224 12.31 3.33 5.96
N SER A 225 11.03 3.07 6.18
CA SER A 225 10.26 3.73 7.24
C SER A 225 10.82 3.45 8.64
N ALA A 226 11.52 2.33 8.82
CA ALA A 226 12.13 1.96 10.09
C ALA A 226 13.18 3.00 10.57
N LYS A 227 13.79 3.74 9.65
CA LYS A 227 14.75 4.79 10.00
C LYS A 227 14.16 5.80 10.99
N TRP A 228 12.91 6.17 10.81
CA TRP A 228 12.25 7.19 11.65
C TRP A 228 11.27 6.59 12.64
N TRP A 229 10.63 5.48 12.28
CA TRP A 229 9.43 4.97 12.97
C TRP A 229 9.62 3.60 13.63
N SER A 230 10.87 3.11 13.77
CA SER A 230 11.15 1.80 14.37
C SER A 230 10.63 1.62 15.80
N LYS A 231 10.35 2.72 16.51
CA LYS A 231 9.82 2.72 17.87
C LYS A 231 8.41 3.30 17.98
N ALA A 232 7.80 3.66 16.86
CA ALA A 232 6.46 4.23 16.84
C ALA A 232 5.41 3.15 17.09
N GLY A 233 4.57 3.34 18.11
CA GLY A 233 3.57 2.34 18.49
C GLY A 233 2.38 2.21 17.54
N TRP A 234 2.29 3.10 16.53
CA TRP A 234 1.22 3.08 15.55
C TRP A 234 1.55 2.31 14.27
N ILE A 235 2.81 2.02 13.98
CA ILE A 235 3.23 1.31 12.77
C ILE A 235 3.17 -0.21 12.99
N ASP A 236 2.50 -0.92 12.10
CA ASP A 236 2.36 -2.37 12.18
C ASP A 236 3.43 -3.09 11.35
N PHE A 237 3.82 -2.52 10.20
CA PHE A 237 4.89 -3.07 9.36
C PHE A 237 5.64 -1.95 8.65
N HIS A 238 6.92 -2.19 8.40
CA HIS A 238 7.77 -1.23 7.72
C HIS A 238 7.70 -1.42 6.21
N ALA A 239 7.72 -0.28 5.50
CA ALA A 239 7.92 -0.23 4.06
C ALA A 239 9.28 0.38 3.74
N PHE A 240 9.83 0.01 2.63
CA PHE A 240 10.98 0.68 2.03
C PHE A 240 10.68 0.99 0.56
N GLN A 241 11.28 2.04 0.06
CA GLN A 241 11.18 2.41 -1.35
C GLN A 241 12.57 2.33 -1.98
N SER A 242 12.77 1.37 -2.89
CA SER A 242 14.03 1.22 -3.61
C SER A 242 14.31 2.39 -4.57
N GLY A 243 13.26 3.13 -4.94
CA GLY A 243 13.30 4.23 -5.89
C GLY A 243 13.24 3.74 -7.35
N HIS A 244 13.27 4.70 -8.29
CA HIS A 244 13.10 4.45 -9.71
C HIS A 244 14.43 4.44 -10.49
N ARG A 245 15.54 4.32 -9.81
CA ARG A 245 16.87 4.37 -10.42
C ARG A 245 17.49 3.01 -10.57
N LYS A 246 18.18 2.81 -11.69
CA LYS A 246 19.10 1.68 -11.84
C LYS A 246 20.32 1.89 -10.93
N TYR A 247 20.93 0.80 -10.48
CA TYR A 247 22.20 0.83 -9.75
C TYR A 247 23.21 1.70 -10.51
N GLY A 248 23.87 2.63 -9.82
CA GLY A 248 24.83 3.56 -10.41
C GLY A 248 24.24 4.72 -11.20
N GLN A 249 22.93 4.81 -11.36
CA GLN A 249 22.30 5.93 -12.04
C GLN A 249 22.29 7.17 -11.13
N ARG A 250 22.75 8.32 -11.69
CA ARG A 250 22.76 9.61 -11.00
C ARG A 250 21.47 10.40 -11.29
N MET A 251 21.03 11.20 -10.36
CA MET A 251 19.85 12.09 -10.52
C MET A 251 20.29 13.51 -10.85
N GLY A 252 19.99 13.96 -12.08
CA GLY A 252 20.25 15.34 -12.49
C GLY A 252 21.70 15.76 -12.30
N ASN A 253 21.92 17.05 -11.97
CA ASN A 253 23.25 17.60 -11.70
C ASN A 253 23.73 17.35 -10.25
N LYS A 254 22.96 16.70 -9.43
CA LYS A 254 23.38 16.28 -8.09
C LYS A 254 23.79 14.82 -8.16
N ASP A 255 25.09 14.64 -8.11
CA ASP A 255 25.67 13.33 -7.95
C ASP A 255 25.26 12.79 -6.57
N TYR A 256 24.35 11.80 -6.61
CA TYR A 256 24.34 10.84 -5.52
C TYR A 256 25.37 9.78 -5.91
N PRO A 257 26.55 9.76 -5.28
CA PRO A 257 27.56 8.76 -5.56
C PRO A 257 26.97 7.37 -5.35
N ILE A 258 27.47 6.39 -6.08
CA ILE A 258 27.12 4.98 -5.84
C ILE A 258 27.41 4.59 -4.38
N ALA A 259 28.37 5.28 -3.77
CA ALA A 259 28.72 5.16 -2.35
C ALA A 259 27.63 5.65 -1.39
N ASP A 260 26.59 6.36 -1.88
CA ASP A 260 25.42 6.70 -1.08
C ASP A 260 24.41 5.56 -0.95
N ASN A 261 24.72 4.37 -1.46
CA ASN A 261 24.14 3.14 -0.96
C ASN A 261 24.70 2.90 0.43
N THR A 262 24.27 3.76 1.34
CA THR A 262 24.50 3.61 2.77
C THR A 262 23.76 2.38 3.29
N GLU A 263 24.07 1.95 4.49
CA GLU A 263 23.30 0.89 5.17
C GLU A 263 21.80 1.20 5.20
N GLU A 264 21.42 2.47 5.01
CA GLU A 264 20.04 2.95 4.93
C GLU A 264 19.34 2.58 3.62
N ASP A 265 20.11 2.33 2.56
CA ASP A 265 19.62 1.86 1.27
C ASP A 265 19.73 0.32 1.15
N ASN A 266 20.43 -0.33 2.08
CA ASN A 266 20.60 -1.77 2.19
C ASN A 266 19.77 -2.29 3.37
N TRP A 267 18.62 -2.78 3.07
CA TRP A 267 17.63 -3.39 3.98
C TRP A 267 17.75 -4.88 4.05
#